data_90252184c0482e43348d41091c5bea43
#
_entry.id   90252184c0482e43348d41091c5bea43
#
_cell.length_a   1.000
_cell.length_b   1.000
_cell.length_c   1.000
_cell.angle_alpha   90.00
_cell.angle_beta   90.00
_cell.angle_gamma   90.00
#
_symmetry.space_group_name_H-M   'P 1'
#
loop_
_entity.id
_entity.type
_entity.pdbx_description
1 polymer ?
#
loop_
_entity_poly.entity_id
_entity_poly.type
_entity_poly.pdbx_seq_one_letter_code
_entity_poly.pdbx_strand_id
1 'polypeptide(L)'
;MTQLIISSVQNPSSRNYITSNDNELLAEFMKDYSEGLGLAVCGEFDDEDKFIYEYYYPYLIPSRVSTEEDISVERHAAQHSYAGICNENRIGVSLVFYLLNMVSYMKYENEDHFPIRGTTLSLSALSIKGQILMPIAKTEEEKKVVKKKTNYRNNLINNARKGDETAIESLTLDDMDLYTTLSRKIRKQDVYSLVDTYFMPYGVECDHYSVLGEITETRKTVNSLTKEVIHIMRINCNDLEFDLCINEADLLGEPAVGRRFKGNIWMQGFINFPK
;
A
#
# COMPACT_ATOMS: atom_id res chain seq x y z
N MET A 1 -19.73 1.92 15.87
CA MET A 1 -19.50 2.52 14.57
C MET A 1 -20.26 3.84 14.36
N THR A 2 -21.59 3.94 14.46
CA THR A 2 -22.37 5.17 14.25
C THR A 2 -21.87 6.39 15.06
N GLN A 3 -21.53 6.20 16.34
CA GLN A 3 -20.97 7.28 17.17
C GLN A 3 -19.60 7.78 16.69
N LEU A 4 -18.76 6.89 16.12
CA LEU A 4 -17.48 7.25 15.55
C LEU A 4 -17.65 8.12 14.30
N ILE A 5 -18.57 7.74 13.41
CA ILE A 5 -18.90 8.50 12.21
C ILE A 5 -19.39 9.90 12.60
N ILE A 6 -20.36 9.99 13.51
CA ILE A 6 -20.88 11.27 14.00
C ILE A 6 -19.76 12.14 14.60
N SER A 7 -18.92 11.55 15.46
CA SER A 7 -17.81 12.27 16.07
C SER A 7 -16.77 12.75 15.05
N SER A 8 -16.52 11.97 14.01
CA SER A 8 -15.59 12.35 12.93
C SER A 8 -16.11 13.51 12.10
N VAL A 9 -17.41 13.55 11.82
CA VAL A 9 -18.04 14.65 11.09
C VAL A 9 -18.13 15.92 11.95
N GLN A 10 -18.49 15.80 13.24
CA GLN A 10 -18.64 16.96 14.13
C GLN A 10 -17.31 17.61 14.50
N ASN A 11 -16.26 16.82 14.75
CA ASN A 11 -14.96 17.29 15.22
C ASN A 11 -13.81 16.65 14.40
N PRO A 12 -13.74 16.89 13.08
CA PRO A 12 -12.67 16.34 12.25
C PRO A 12 -11.33 17.04 12.51
N SER A 13 -10.23 16.35 12.25
CA SER A 13 -8.88 16.91 12.21
C SER A 13 -8.64 17.71 10.93
N SER A 14 -9.24 17.26 9.81
CA SER A 14 -9.26 17.99 8.53
C SER A 14 -10.59 17.81 7.79
N ARG A 15 -10.88 18.77 6.91
CA ARG A 15 -12.07 18.79 6.07
C ARG A 15 -11.68 19.10 4.64
N ASN A 16 -12.09 18.26 3.72
CA ASN A 16 -11.87 18.45 2.30
C ASN A 16 -13.20 18.50 1.57
N TYR A 17 -13.33 19.40 0.60
CA TYR A 17 -14.53 19.59 -0.19
C TYR A 17 -14.17 19.71 -1.66
N ILE A 18 -15.03 19.17 -2.52
CA ILE A 18 -14.96 19.36 -3.96
C ILE A 18 -16.35 19.24 -4.59
N THR A 19 -16.60 20.06 -5.60
CA THR A 19 -17.78 19.88 -6.45
C THR A 19 -17.45 18.89 -7.57
N SER A 20 -18.24 17.82 -7.68
CA SER A 20 -18.10 16.82 -8.74
C SER A 20 -18.55 17.38 -10.09
N ASN A 21 -18.24 16.66 -11.17
CA ASN A 21 -18.73 17.00 -12.51
C ASN A 21 -20.26 16.95 -12.64
N ASP A 22 -20.92 16.19 -11.76
CA ASP A 22 -22.39 16.09 -11.67
C ASP A 22 -23.00 17.19 -10.79
N ASN A 23 -22.19 18.18 -10.39
CA ASN A 23 -22.58 19.34 -9.57
C ASN A 23 -22.91 18.98 -8.11
N GLU A 24 -22.50 17.81 -7.60
CA GLU A 24 -22.66 17.37 -6.22
C GLU A 24 -21.49 17.87 -5.37
N LEU A 25 -21.79 18.41 -4.18
CA LEU A 25 -20.77 18.85 -3.24
C LEU A 25 -20.32 17.68 -2.37
N LEU A 26 -19.21 17.06 -2.73
CA LEU A 26 -18.58 15.97 -1.99
C LEU A 26 -17.78 16.51 -0.81
N ALA A 27 -17.83 15.81 0.31
CA ALA A 27 -17.07 16.12 1.51
C ALA A 27 -16.35 14.89 2.07
N GLU A 28 -15.15 15.11 2.56
CA GLU A 28 -14.35 14.15 3.29
C GLU A 28 -13.94 14.73 4.64
N PHE A 29 -14.36 14.10 5.72
CA PHE A 29 -14.03 14.47 7.10
C PHE A 29 -13.05 13.46 7.67
N MET A 30 -11.81 13.87 7.87
CA MET A 30 -10.76 13.02 8.44
C MET A 30 -10.62 13.28 9.94
N LYS A 31 -10.57 12.22 10.73
CA LYS A 31 -10.37 12.27 12.18
C LYS A 31 -9.17 11.42 12.58
N ASP A 32 -8.11 12.08 13.07
CA ASP A 32 -6.96 11.39 13.63
C ASP A 32 -7.26 10.84 15.03
N TYR A 33 -6.90 9.59 15.25
CA TYR A 33 -6.86 8.94 16.56
C TYR A 33 -5.43 8.71 17.05
N SER A 34 -4.46 8.91 16.17
CA SER A 34 -3.04 9.04 16.40
C SER A 34 -2.44 9.86 15.26
N GLU A 35 -1.20 10.25 15.32
CA GLU A 35 -0.54 11.02 14.27
C GLU A 35 -0.57 10.28 12.92
N GLY A 36 -1.32 10.85 11.95
CA GLY A 36 -1.48 10.29 10.61
C GLY A 36 -2.26 8.97 10.53
N LEU A 37 -2.92 8.55 11.60
CA LEU A 37 -3.74 7.35 11.66
C LEU A 37 -5.14 7.69 12.15
N GLY A 38 -6.16 7.32 11.39
CA GLY A 38 -7.51 7.70 11.74
C GLY A 38 -8.62 7.07 10.92
N LEU A 39 -9.76 7.77 10.90
CA LEU A 39 -10.95 7.42 10.15
C LEU A 39 -11.35 8.58 9.26
N ALA A 40 -11.55 8.33 7.98
CA ALA A 40 -12.16 9.24 7.03
C ALA A 40 -13.64 8.89 6.84
N VAL A 41 -14.50 9.89 6.78
CA VAL A 41 -15.93 9.77 6.54
C VAL A 41 -16.25 10.60 5.31
N CYS A 42 -16.82 9.96 4.30
CA CYS A 42 -17.13 10.54 2.99
C CYS A 42 -18.63 10.57 2.75
N GLY A 43 -19.07 11.56 2.01
CA GLY A 43 -20.46 11.74 1.61
C GLY A 43 -20.65 13.04 0.84
N GLU A 44 -21.87 13.41 0.63
CA GLU A 44 -22.30 14.59 -0.13
C GLU A 44 -23.20 15.50 0.69
N PHE A 45 -23.40 16.71 0.22
CA PHE A 45 -24.41 17.61 0.76
C PHE A 45 -25.63 17.62 -0.16
N ASP A 46 -26.80 17.46 0.43
CA ASP A 46 -28.07 17.60 -0.28
C ASP A 46 -28.44 19.07 -0.54
N ASP A 47 -29.57 19.30 -1.25
CA ASP A 47 -30.10 20.64 -1.57
C ASP A 47 -30.46 21.49 -0.33
N GLU A 48 -30.54 20.88 0.85
CA GLU A 48 -30.82 21.55 2.13
C GLU A 48 -29.54 21.80 2.96
N ASP A 49 -28.34 21.66 2.35
CA ASP A 49 -27.04 21.78 3.00
C ASP A 49 -26.79 20.74 4.13
N LYS A 50 -27.49 19.62 4.08
CA LYS A 50 -27.33 18.55 5.05
C LYS A 50 -26.36 17.50 4.52
N PHE A 51 -25.38 17.14 5.34
CA PHE A 51 -24.44 16.08 4.99
C PHE A 51 -25.10 14.70 5.01
N ILE A 52 -25.05 14.02 3.89
CA ILE A 52 -25.47 12.64 3.68
C ILE A 52 -24.24 11.76 3.66
N TYR A 53 -24.12 10.90 4.68
CA TYR A 53 -23.04 9.93 4.78
C TYR A 53 -23.19 8.85 3.72
N GLU A 54 -22.08 8.55 3.03
CA GLU A 54 -22.02 7.51 2.00
C GLU A 54 -21.17 6.32 2.49
N TYR A 55 -19.91 6.55 2.84
CA TYR A 55 -18.99 5.52 3.33
C TYR A 55 -17.92 6.10 4.27
N TYR A 56 -17.15 5.20 4.87
CA TYR A 56 -15.97 5.53 5.67
C TYR A 56 -14.85 4.54 5.42
N TYR A 57 -13.62 4.96 5.71
CA TYR A 57 -12.46 4.08 5.67
C TYR A 57 -11.42 4.46 6.74
N PRO A 58 -10.72 3.47 7.33
CA PRO A 58 -9.53 3.73 8.13
C PRO A 58 -8.37 4.12 7.24
N TYR A 59 -7.48 4.99 7.72
CA TYR A 59 -6.31 5.41 6.96
C TYR A 59 -5.05 5.44 7.80
N LEU A 60 -3.92 5.24 7.11
CA LEU A 60 -2.58 5.57 7.57
C LEU A 60 -1.94 6.50 6.52
N ILE A 61 -1.62 7.74 6.91
CA ILE A 61 -0.91 8.67 6.02
C ILE A 61 0.54 8.19 5.88
N PRO A 62 1.01 7.90 4.66
CA PRO A 62 2.36 7.43 4.43
C PRO A 62 3.39 8.52 4.70
N SER A 63 4.57 8.14 5.21
CA SER A 63 5.60 9.09 5.64
C SER A 63 6.57 9.53 4.53
N ARG A 64 6.74 8.69 3.49
CA ARG A 64 7.73 8.91 2.42
C ARG A 64 7.23 8.43 1.07
N VAL A 65 7.84 8.95 0.01
CA VAL A 65 7.63 8.47 -1.36
C VAL A 65 8.10 7.02 -1.48
N SER A 66 7.26 6.20 -2.11
CA SER A 66 7.50 4.78 -2.36
C SER A 66 7.96 4.52 -3.80
N THR A 67 7.39 5.23 -4.76
CA THR A 67 7.71 5.07 -6.18
C THR A 67 7.43 6.35 -6.99
N GLU A 68 8.13 6.47 -8.13
CA GLU A 68 7.95 7.54 -9.13
C GLU A 68 7.35 6.99 -10.45
N GLU A 69 6.87 5.75 -10.42
CA GLU A 69 6.24 5.12 -11.59
C GLU A 69 4.90 5.78 -11.93
N ASP A 70 4.51 5.68 -13.20
CA ASP A 70 3.26 6.24 -13.69
C ASP A 70 2.04 5.64 -12.98
N ILE A 71 1.09 6.50 -12.64
CA ILE A 71 -0.13 6.16 -11.90
C ILE A 71 -1.33 6.43 -12.81
N SER A 72 -2.26 5.49 -12.87
CA SER A 72 -3.62 5.71 -13.35
C SER A 72 -4.61 5.59 -12.20
N VAL A 73 -5.72 6.28 -12.29
CA VAL A 73 -6.77 6.27 -11.25
C VAL A 73 -8.10 5.94 -11.90
N GLU A 74 -8.84 5.03 -11.27
CA GLU A 74 -10.17 4.62 -11.71
C GLU A 74 -11.18 4.80 -10.57
N ARG A 75 -12.38 5.30 -10.91
CA ARG A 75 -13.49 5.44 -9.96
C ARG A 75 -14.16 4.09 -9.74
N HIS A 76 -14.48 3.74 -8.51
CA HIS A 76 -15.35 2.62 -8.20
C HIS A 76 -16.79 2.90 -8.66
N ALA A 77 -17.42 1.92 -9.31
CA ALA A 77 -18.74 2.12 -9.94
C ALA A 77 -19.88 2.43 -8.96
N ALA A 78 -19.76 2.02 -7.70
CA ALA A 78 -20.83 2.07 -6.71
C ALA A 78 -20.69 3.22 -5.67
N GLN A 79 -19.54 3.90 -5.63
CA GLN A 79 -19.22 4.90 -4.60
C GLN A 79 -18.29 5.97 -5.17
N HIS A 80 -18.26 7.17 -4.53
CA HIS A 80 -17.27 8.20 -4.82
C HIS A 80 -15.91 7.87 -4.20
N SER A 81 -15.43 6.64 -4.41
CA SER A 81 -14.09 6.17 -4.02
C SER A 81 -13.27 5.80 -5.26
N TYR A 82 -11.96 5.88 -5.15
CA TYR A 82 -11.04 5.72 -6.26
C TYR A 82 -9.96 4.71 -5.93
N ALA A 83 -9.62 3.88 -6.91
CA ALA A 83 -8.47 3.02 -6.89
C ALA A 83 -7.36 3.58 -7.79
N GLY A 84 -6.15 3.62 -7.29
CA GLY A 84 -4.98 3.91 -8.09
C GLY A 84 -4.33 2.62 -8.59
N ILE A 85 -3.76 2.67 -9.78
CA ILE A 85 -3.05 1.56 -10.40
C ILE A 85 -1.65 2.06 -10.76
N CYS A 86 -0.62 1.35 -10.31
CA CYS A 86 0.77 1.63 -10.60
C CYS A 86 1.45 0.39 -11.15
N ASN A 87 2.15 0.51 -12.26
CA ASN A 87 2.91 -0.58 -12.86
C ASN A 87 4.29 -0.72 -12.19
N GLU A 88 4.29 -1.18 -10.94
CA GLU A 88 5.49 -1.31 -10.13
C GLU A 88 6.35 -2.50 -10.58
N ASN A 89 7.48 -2.19 -11.18
CA ASN A 89 8.37 -3.20 -11.77
C ASN A 89 9.04 -4.10 -10.73
N ARG A 90 9.30 -3.57 -9.52
CA ARG A 90 10.00 -4.28 -8.44
C ARG A 90 9.22 -5.47 -7.90
N ILE A 91 7.89 -5.41 -7.94
CA ILE A 91 7.01 -6.49 -7.49
C ILE A 91 6.49 -7.38 -8.64
N GLY A 92 6.72 -6.98 -9.89
CA GLY A 92 6.38 -7.77 -11.09
C GLY A 92 4.89 -7.86 -11.41
N VAL A 93 4.03 -7.13 -10.70
CA VAL A 93 2.57 -7.06 -10.90
C VAL A 93 2.14 -5.59 -10.94
N SER A 94 0.97 -5.32 -11.51
CA SER A 94 0.33 -4.02 -11.35
C SER A 94 -0.16 -3.89 -9.91
N LEU A 95 0.31 -2.85 -9.23
CA LEU A 95 -0.09 -2.54 -7.88
C LEU A 95 -1.39 -1.74 -7.91
N VAL A 96 -2.44 -2.28 -7.31
CA VAL A 96 -3.70 -1.57 -7.08
C VAL A 96 -3.75 -1.12 -5.63
N PHE A 97 -4.22 0.09 -5.38
CA PHE A 97 -4.30 0.65 -4.04
C PHE A 97 -5.54 1.54 -3.89
N TYR A 98 -6.05 1.64 -2.67
CA TYR A 98 -7.10 2.59 -2.33
C TYR A 98 -6.52 4.02 -2.29
N LEU A 99 -7.13 4.97 -3.00
CA LEU A 99 -6.65 6.34 -3.05
C LEU A 99 -7.07 7.14 -1.81
N LEU A 100 -6.09 7.61 -1.02
CA LEU A 100 -6.33 8.36 0.22
C LEU A 100 -6.66 9.84 -0.01
N ASN A 101 -6.21 10.45 -1.10
CA ASN A 101 -6.38 11.87 -1.37
C ASN A 101 -7.23 12.14 -2.62
N MET A 102 -8.40 11.50 -2.65
CA MET A 102 -9.39 11.62 -3.72
C MET A 102 -9.72 13.09 -4.06
N VAL A 103 -9.98 13.92 -3.06
CA VAL A 103 -10.33 15.34 -3.27
C VAL A 103 -9.20 16.10 -3.97
N SER A 104 -7.94 15.83 -3.61
CA SER A 104 -6.78 16.44 -4.29
C SER A 104 -6.64 15.95 -5.73
N TYR A 105 -6.91 14.67 -5.97
CA TYR A 105 -6.92 14.09 -7.31
C TYR A 105 -7.99 14.75 -8.19
N MET A 106 -9.24 14.85 -7.72
CA MET A 106 -10.34 15.46 -8.45
C MET A 106 -10.10 16.96 -8.73
N LYS A 107 -9.48 17.70 -7.80
CA LYS A 107 -9.07 19.10 -8.03
C LYS A 107 -8.09 19.20 -9.18
N TYR A 108 -7.08 18.32 -9.19
CA TYR A 108 -6.07 18.28 -10.23
C TYR A 108 -6.67 17.88 -11.59
N GLU A 109 -7.65 16.97 -11.59
CA GLU A 109 -8.42 16.56 -12.77
C GLU A 109 -9.23 17.73 -13.35
N ASN A 110 -9.96 18.46 -12.51
CA ASN A 110 -10.80 19.59 -12.92
C ASN A 110 -10.01 20.79 -13.49
N GLU A 111 -8.70 20.88 -13.19
CA GLU A 111 -7.80 21.93 -13.71
C GLU A 111 -7.17 21.57 -15.07
N ASP A 112 -7.65 20.53 -15.76
CA ASP A 112 -7.15 20.06 -17.07
C ASP A 112 -5.64 19.69 -17.10
N HIS A 113 -5.08 19.26 -15.95
CA HIS A 113 -3.67 18.89 -15.84
C HIS A 113 -3.37 17.44 -16.31
N PHE A 114 -4.15 16.90 -17.23
CA PHE A 114 -3.91 15.56 -17.80
C PHE A 114 -3.09 15.60 -19.10
N PRO A 115 -2.20 14.62 -19.33
CA PRO A 115 -1.87 13.48 -18.48
C PRO A 115 -1.03 13.87 -17.26
N ILE A 116 -1.26 13.19 -16.14
CA ILE A 116 -0.54 13.40 -14.88
C ILE A 116 0.94 13.06 -15.07
N ARG A 117 1.82 14.09 -15.08
CA ARG A 117 3.27 13.90 -15.20
C ARG A 117 3.98 14.47 -13.98
N GLY A 118 5.06 13.80 -13.56
CA GLY A 118 5.89 14.25 -12.45
C GLY A 118 5.24 14.05 -11.07
N THR A 119 4.23 13.19 -10.97
CA THR A 119 3.69 12.74 -9.68
C THR A 119 4.57 11.66 -9.08
N THR A 120 4.52 11.54 -7.78
CA THR A 120 5.11 10.41 -7.06
C THR A 120 4.04 9.76 -6.18
N LEU A 121 4.25 8.51 -5.80
CA LEU A 121 3.32 7.75 -4.98
C LEU A 121 3.95 7.43 -3.64
N SER A 122 3.26 7.77 -2.57
CA SER A 122 3.55 7.33 -1.22
C SER A 122 2.56 6.24 -0.84
N LEU A 123 3.04 5.09 -0.35
CA LEU A 123 2.22 3.93 -0.03
C LEU A 123 2.16 3.68 1.47
N SER A 124 0.99 3.29 1.93
CA SER A 124 0.75 2.77 3.26
C SER A 124 -0.13 1.53 3.22
N ALA A 125 -0.17 0.78 4.30
CA ALA A 125 -0.97 -0.43 4.40
C ALA A 125 -1.55 -0.62 5.81
N LEU A 126 -2.72 -1.21 5.87
CA LEU A 126 -3.36 -1.64 7.11
C LEU A 126 -3.38 -3.17 7.17
N SER A 127 -3.08 -3.73 8.35
CA SER A 127 -3.14 -5.17 8.57
C SER A 127 -3.97 -5.50 9.81
N ILE A 128 -4.76 -6.54 9.71
CA ILE A 128 -5.58 -7.08 10.83
C ILE A 128 -5.02 -8.38 11.39
N LYS A 129 -3.93 -8.90 10.80
CA LYS A 129 -3.25 -10.10 11.28
C LYS A 129 -1.85 -10.18 10.72
N GLY A 130 -0.86 -10.23 11.59
CA GLY A 130 0.54 -10.30 11.21
C GLY A 130 1.37 -11.19 12.10
N GLN A 131 2.54 -11.56 11.59
CA GLN A 131 3.53 -12.35 12.31
C GLN A 131 4.93 -11.80 12.03
N ILE A 132 5.74 -11.71 13.08
CA ILE A 132 7.16 -11.34 12.98
C ILE A 132 8.01 -12.59 12.85
N LEU A 133 8.83 -12.61 11.82
CA LEU A 133 9.79 -13.69 11.54
C LEU A 133 11.22 -13.20 11.78
N MET A 134 12.09 -14.12 12.13
CA MET A 134 13.51 -13.81 12.27
C MET A 134 14.15 -13.50 10.91
N PRO A 135 15.20 -12.67 10.87
CA PRO A 135 15.93 -12.42 9.63
C PRO A 135 16.56 -13.69 9.12
N ILE A 136 16.75 -13.79 7.79
CA ILE A 136 17.61 -14.81 7.21
C ILE A 136 19.05 -14.31 7.33
N ALA A 137 19.90 -15.09 8.01
CA ALA A 137 21.32 -14.75 8.10
C ALA A 137 21.96 -14.81 6.71
N LYS A 138 22.44 -13.67 6.22
CA LYS A 138 23.16 -13.55 4.95
C LYS A 138 24.49 -12.84 5.17
N THR A 139 25.50 -13.32 4.50
CA THR A 139 26.78 -12.61 4.43
C THR A 139 26.64 -11.36 3.53
N GLU A 140 27.54 -10.40 3.68
CA GLU A 140 27.54 -9.20 2.84
C GLU A 140 27.77 -9.54 1.34
N GLU A 141 28.47 -10.62 1.07
CA GLU A 141 28.67 -11.13 -0.31
C GLU A 141 27.34 -11.67 -0.89
N GLU A 142 26.59 -12.45 -0.11
CA GLU A 142 25.28 -12.97 -0.51
C GLU A 142 24.28 -11.84 -0.76
N LYS A 143 24.26 -10.81 0.09
CA LYS A 143 23.41 -9.61 -0.12
C LYS A 143 23.74 -8.93 -1.45
N LYS A 144 25.02 -8.75 -1.78
CA LYS A 144 25.45 -8.16 -3.06
C LYS A 144 25.02 -9.00 -4.26
N VAL A 145 25.10 -10.34 -4.14
CA VAL A 145 24.67 -11.26 -5.20
C VAL A 145 23.16 -11.20 -5.40
N VAL A 146 22.38 -11.20 -4.31
CA VAL A 146 20.91 -11.05 -4.36
C VAL A 146 20.54 -9.74 -5.04
N LYS A 147 21.12 -8.61 -4.61
CA LYS A 147 20.83 -7.29 -5.20
C LYS A 147 21.14 -7.25 -6.71
N LYS A 148 22.25 -7.84 -7.15
CA LYS A 148 22.56 -7.93 -8.58
C LYS A 148 21.52 -8.75 -9.36
N LYS A 149 21.06 -9.87 -8.78
CA LYS A 149 20.01 -10.71 -9.39
C LYS A 149 18.68 -9.99 -9.47
N THR A 150 18.30 -9.29 -8.42
CA THR A 150 17.07 -8.47 -8.40
C THR A 150 17.12 -7.40 -9.48
N ASN A 151 18.21 -6.64 -9.57
CA ASN A 151 18.37 -5.61 -10.61
C ASN A 151 18.34 -6.20 -12.04
N TYR A 152 18.97 -7.34 -12.25
CA TYR A 152 18.92 -8.03 -13.54
C TYR A 152 17.48 -8.45 -13.89
N ARG A 153 16.76 -9.07 -12.94
CA ARG A 153 15.37 -9.47 -13.13
C ARG A 153 14.46 -8.27 -13.41
N ASN A 154 14.60 -7.15 -12.69
CA ASN A 154 13.84 -5.93 -12.92
C ASN A 154 14.06 -5.37 -14.32
N ASN A 155 15.31 -5.41 -14.81
CA ASN A 155 15.62 -5.00 -16.19
C ASN A 155 14.95 -5.93 -17.22
N LEU A 156 14.93 -7.24 -17.00
CA LEU A 156 14.24 -8.19 -17.86
C LEU A 156 12.74 -7.94 -17.87
N ILE A 157 12.11 -7.67 -16.71
CA ILE A 157 10.68 -7.34 -16.61
C ILE A 157 10.38 -6.07 -17.40
N ASN A 158 11.20 -5.03 -17.27
CA ASN A 158 11.04 -3.79 -18.03
C ASN A 158 11.13 -3.99 -19.55
N ASN A 159 12.06 -4.82 -20.02
CA ASN A 159 12.22 -5.13 -21.42
C ASN A 159 11.07 -5.99 -21.96
N ALA A 160 10.65 -7.01 -21.18
CA ALA A 160 9.51 -7.86 -21.52
C ALA A 160 8.21 -7.06 -21.67
N ARG A 161 7.96 -6.07 -20.80
CA ARG A 161 6.81 -5.14 -20.92
C ARG A 161 6.86 -4.27 -22.17
N LYS A 162 8.05 -4.03 -22.73
CA LYS A 162 8.24 -3.34 -24.02
C LYS A 162 8.14 -4.27 -25.22
N GLY A 163 7.84 -5.55 -25.01
CA GLY A 163 7.68 -6.56 -26.07
C GLY A 163 8.98 -7.25 -26.49
N ASP A 164 10.04 -7.20 -25.70
CA ASP A 164 11.29 -7.92 -25.97
C ASP A 164 11.10 -9.43 -25.72
N GLU A 165 11.00 -10.20 -26.81
CA GLU A 165 10.79 -11.66 -26.77
C GLU A 165 11.93 -12.38 -26.06
N THR A 166 13.17 -11.92 -26.18
CA THR A 166 14.32 -12.54 -25.53
C THR A 166 14.28 -12.36 -23.99
N ALA A 167 13.77 -11.21 -23.54
CA ALA A 167 13.55 -10.95 -22.13
C ALA A 167 12.42 -11.81 -21.57
N ILE A 168 11.33 -12.01 -22.33
CA ILE A 168 10.21 -12.90 -21.95
C ILE A 168 10.71 -14.35 -21.81
N GLU A 169 11.47 -14.83 -22.79
CA GLU A 169 12.04 -16.19 -22.77
C GLU A 169 13.00 -16.38 -21.58
N SER A 170 13.88 -15.41 -21.32
CA SER A 170 14.81 -15.44 -20.19
C SER A 170 14.09 -15.48 -18.85
N LEU A 171 13.04 -14.66 -18.65
CA LEU A 171 12.23 -14.69 -17.45
C LEU A 171 11.54 -16.04 -17.25
N THR A 172 11.01 -16.63 -18.33
CA THR A 172 10.34 -17.94 -18.29
C THR A 172 11.30 -19.05 -17.84
N LEU A 173 12.53 -19.05 -18.38
CA LEU A 173 13.54 -20.02 -18.02
C LEU A 173 14.00 -19.85 -16.56
N ASP A 174 14.26 -18.60 -16.13
CA ASP A 174 14.64 -18.28 -14.77
C ASP A 174 13.56 -18.71 -13.75
N ASP A 175 12.27 -18.50 -14.08
CA ASP A 175 11.14 -18.91 -13.24
C ASP A 175 11.00 -20.44 -13.16
N MET A 176 11.23 -21.16 -14.24
CA MET A 176 11.22 -22.63 -14.24
C MET A 176 12.36 -23.20 -13.37
N ASP A 177 13.56 -22.63 -13.46
CA ASP A 177 14.72 -23.05 -12.66
C ASP A 177 14.50 -22.72 -11.19
N LEU A 178 13.98 -21.54 -10.89
CA LEU A 178 13.62 -21.13 -9.54
C LEU A 178 12.58 -22.06 -8.93
N TYR A 179 11.48 -22.34 -9.67
CA TYR A 179 10.44 -23.27 -9.23
C TYR A 179 11.00 -24.66 -8.94
N THR A 180 11.83 -25.19 -9.82
CA THR A 180 12.46 -26.51 -9.68
C THR A 180 13.36 -26.57 -8.44
N THR A 181 14.16 -25.52 -8.24
CA THR A 181 15.08 -25.40 -7.10
C THR A 181 14.32 -25.27 -5.78
N LEU A 182 13.30 -24.40 -5.72
CA LEU A 182 12.45 -24.21 -4.55
C LEU A 182 11.66 -25.48 -4.21
N SER A 183 11.06 -26.16 -5.19
CA SER A 183 10.31 -27.38 -4.98
C SER A 183 11.14 -28.52 -4.36
N ARG A 184 12.44 -28.58 -4.66
CA ARG A 184 13.36 -29.54 -4.04
C ARG A 184 13.71 -29.15 -2.60
N LYS A 185 13.92 -27.85 -2.34
CA LYS A 185 14.34 -27.34 -1.02
C LYS A 185 13.19 -27.34 0.00
N ILE A 186 11.98 -26.98 -0.40
CA ILE A 186 10.76 -26.94 0.44
C ILE A 186 10.45 -28.30 1.08
N ARG A 187 10.83 -29.41 0.44
CA ARG A 187 10.69 -30.75 1.02
C ARG A 187 11.56 -30.98 2.26
N LYS A 188 12.60 -30.17 2.49
CA LYS A 188 13.60 -30.36 3.54
C LYS A 188 13.76 -29.17 4.46
N GLN A 189 13.26 -28.01 4.10
CA GLN A 189 13.46 -26.74 4.81
C GLN A 189 12.14 -25.95 4.84
N ASP A 190 11.96 -25.13 5.87
CA ASP A 190 10.84 -24.20 5.95
C ASP A 190 10.94 -23.16 4.83
N VAL A 191 9.81 -22.93 4.14
CA VAL A 191 9.69 -21.94 3.06
C VAL A 191 10.19 -20.56 3.50
N TYR A 192 9.88 -20.15 4.72
CA TYR A 192 10.28 -18.84 5.25
C TYR A 192 11.76 -18.71 5.57
N SER A 193 12.51 -19.81 5.57
CA SER A 193 13.98 -19.80 5.61
C SER A 193 14.62 -19.67 4.22
N LEU A 194 13.83 -19.86 3.16
CA LEU A 194 14.29 -19.86 1.77
C LEU A 194 13.89 -18.60 1.01
N VAL A 195 12.75 -18.00 1.37
CA VAL A 195 12.19 -16.83 0.71
C VAL A 195 12.37 -15.62 1.62
N ASP A 196 13.09 -14.61 1.12
CA ASP A 196 13.34 -13.39 1.87
C ASP A 196 12.12 -12.50 1.95
N THR A 197 11.53 -12.22 0.80
CA THR A 197 10.42 -11.31 0.60
C THR A 197 9.48 -11.87 -0.45
N TYR A 198 8.20 -11.57 -0.33
CA TYR A 198 7.21 -11.76 -1.40
C TYR A 198 6.10 -10.73 -1.31
N PHE A 199 5.51 -10.45 -2.45
CA PHE A 199 4.35 -9.57 -2.60
C PHE A 199 3.38 -10.24 -3.57
N MET A 200 2.21 -10.67 -3.09
CA MET A 200 1.25 -11.43 -3.89
C MET A 200 -0.16 -10.92 -3.66
N PRO A 201 -1.00 -10.80 -4.71
CA PRO A 201 -2.42 -10.54 -4.54
C PRO A 201 -3.07 -11.55 -3.59
N TYR A 202 -4.03 -11.09 -2.79
CA TYR A 202 -4.70 -11.90 -1.80
C TYR A 202 -6.20 -11.65 -1.79
N GLY A 203 -6.98 -12.73 -1.81
CA GLY A 203 -8.44 -12.66 -1.78
C GLY A 203 -9.05 -12.28 -3.12
N VAL A 204 -10.21 -11.66 -3.07
CA VAL A 204 -10.98 -11.21 -4.26
C VAL A 204 -10.87 -9.70 -4.50
N GLU A 205 -10.45 -8.95 -3.48
CA GLU A 205 -10.24 -7.51 -3.58
C GLU A 205 -8.89 -7.23 -4.22
N CYS A 206 -8.88 -6.33 -5.20
CA CYS A 206 -7.69 -6.09 -6.03
C CYS A 206 -6.58 -5.30 -5.31
N ASP A 207 -6.90 -4.60 -4.21
CA ASP A 207 -5.99 -3.82 -3.37
C ASP A 207 -5.52 -4.55 -2.10
N HIS A 208 -5.85 -5.86 -1.98
CA HIS A 208 -5.41 -6.71 -0.88
C HIS A 208 -4.24 -7.60 -1.30
N TYR A 209 -3.25 -7.71 -0.41
CA TYR A 209 -2.03 -8.45 -0.68
C TYR A 209 -1.59 -9.29 0.52
N SER A 210 -0.96 -10.42 0.24
CA SER A 210 -0.16 -11.18 1.19
C SER A 210 1.31 -10.81 1.00
N VAL A 211 1.95 -10.35 2.07
CA VAL A 211 3.32 -9.83 2.01
C VAL A 211 4.25 -10.49 3.02
N LEU A 212 5.50 -10.60 2.63
CA LEU A 212 6.63 -10.87 3.50
C LEU A 212 7.72 -9.84 3.15
N GLY A 213 8.09 -9.01 4.11
CA GLY A 213 9.07 -7.94 3.89
C GLY A 213 9.93 -7.67 5.12
N GLU A 214 11.09 -7.08 4.91
CA GLU A 214 12.00 -6.67 5.99
C GLU A 214 11.51 -5.38 6.64
N ILE A 215 11.57 -5.32 7.97
CA ILE A 215 11.27 -4.13 8.76
C ILE A 215 12.52 -3.24 8.76
N THR A 216 12.42 -2.07 8.14
CA THR A 216 13.51 -1.08 8.09
C THR A 216 13.39 -0.02 9.19
N GLU A 217 12.15 0.29 9.62
CA GLU A 217 11.86 1.18 10.73
C GLU A 217 10.66 0.64 11.52
N THR A 218 10.62 0.93 12.83
CA THR A 218 9.46 0.57 13.66
C THR A 218 9.24 1.62 14.74
N ARG A 219 7.98 1.95 15.00
CA ARG A 219 7.54 2.82 16.10
C ARG A 219 6.21 2.33 16.65
N LYS A 220 5.90 2.71 17.89
CA LYS A 220 4.59 2.47 18.51
C LYS A 220 3.85 3.80 18.65
N THR A 221 2.53 3.70 18.55
CA THR A 221 1.62 4.79 18.88
C THR A 221 0.43 4.24 19.66
N VAL A 222 -0.37 5.11 20.25
CA VAL A 222 -1.55 4.73 21.02
C VAL A 222 -2.77 5.40 20.41
N ASN A 223 -3.79 4.62 20.13
CA ASN A 223 -5.07 5.15 19.70
C ASN A 223 -5.67 5.99 20.84
N SER A 224 -5.91 7.28 20.58
CA SER A 224 -6.39 8.23 21.59
C SER A 224 -7.79 7.88 22.13
N LEU A 225 -8.61 7.15 21.35
CA LEU A 225 -9.96 6.74 21.72
C LEU A 225 -9.98 5.39 22.45
N THR A 226 -9.44 4.33 21.81
CA THR A 226 -9.51 2.96 22.33
C THR A 226 -8.41 2.63 23.31
N LYS A 227 -7.33 3.44 23.35
CA LYS A 227 -6.10 3.23 24.15
C LYS A 227 -5.29 2.01 23.73
N GLU A 228 -5.65 1.41 22.59
CA GLU A 228 -4.89 0.30 22.02
C GLU A 228 -3.56 0.77 21.48
N VAL A 229 -2.56 -0.10 21.61
CA VAL A 229 -1.22 0.12 21.07
C VAL A 229 -1.19 -0.33 19.61
N ILE A 230 -0.67 0.52 18.73
CA ILE A 230 -0.53 0.25 17.32
C ILE A 230 0.95 0.30 16.96
N HIS A 231 1.43 -0.74 16.31
CA HIS A 231 2.74 -0.75 15.68
C HIS A 231 2.66 -0.12 14.29
N ILE A 232 3.56 0.81 14.03
CA ILE A 232 3.79 1.36 12.69
C ILE A 232 5.19 0.95 12.29
N MET A 233 5.28 0.28 11.14
CA MET A 233 6.53 -0.28 10.61
C MET A 233 6.73 0.22 9.19
N ARG A 234 7.97 0.49 8.80
CA ARG A 234 8.33 0.63 7.39
C ARG A 234 8.84 -0.71 6.90
N ILE A 235 8.21 -1.20 5.83
CA ILE A 235 8.45 -2.51 5.25
C ILE A 235 9.15 -2.33 3.91
N ASN A 236 10.26 -3.06 3.72
CA ASN A 236 10.89 -3.22 2.42
C ASN A 236 10.50 -4.59 1.86
N CYS A 237 9.84 -4.60 0.72
CA CYS A 237 9.45 -5.82 0.02
C CYS A 237 9.88 -5.71 -1.45
N ASN A 238 10.90 -6.47 -1.85
CA ASN A 238 11.49 -6.40 -3.20
C ASN A 238 11.95 -4.98 -3.61
N ASP A 239 12.56 -4.24 -2.70
CA ASP A 239 12.97 -2.84 -2.83
C ASP A 239 11.80 -1.82 -2.96
N LEU A 240 10.54 -2.26 -2.84
CA LEU A 240 9.40 -1.39 -2.63
C LEU A 240 9.23 -1.14 -1.13
N GLU A 241 9.28 0.13 -0.74
CA GLU A 241 9.07 0.53 0.65
C GLU A 241 7.69 1.16 0.85
N PHE A 242 7.01 0.76 1.92
CA PHE A 242 5.73 1.32 2.34
C PHE A 242 5.59 1.29 3.87
N ASP A 243 4.75 2.16 4.39
CA ASP A 243 4.41 2.17 5.81
C ASP A 243 3.28 1.18 6.08
N LEU A 244 3.32 0.50 7.22
CA LEU A 244 2.31 -0.48 7.62
C LEU A 244 1.94 -0.27 9.07
N CYS A 245 0.64 -0.27 9.39
CA CYS A 245 0.20 -0.33 10.77
C CYS A 245 -0.62 -1.59 11.07
N ILE A 246 -0.48 -2.03 12.33
CA ILE A 246 -1.21 -3.17 12.88
C ILE A 246 -1.40 -2.98 14.39
N ASN A 247 -2.56 -3.41 14.91
CA ASN A 247 -2.80 -3.45 16.35
C ASN A 247 -1.84 -4.45 17.01
N GLU A 248 -1.31 -4.12 18.19
CA GLU A 248 -0.41 -5.01 18.96
C GLU A 248 -1.07 -6.35 19.26
N ALA A 249 -2.40 -6.38 19.52
CA ALA A 249 -3.15 -7.59 19.77
C ALA A 249 -3.23 -8.56 18.57
N ASP A 250 -3.09 -8.04 17.34
CA ASP A 250 -3.19 -8.81 16.10
C ASP A 250 -1.81 -9.19 15.52
N LEU A 251 -0.74 -8.81 16.23
CA LEU A 251 0.64 -9.06 15.82
C LEU A 251 1.28 -10.17 16.65
N LEU A 252 1.62 -11.29 16.03
CA LEU A 252 2.37 -12.34 16.67
C LEU A 252 3.87 -12.05 16.61
N GLY A 253 4.50 -11.88 17.78
CA GLY A 253 5.92 -11.57 17.92
C GLY A 253 6.20 -10.07 17.99
N GLU A 254 7.44 -9.73 18.32
CA GLU A 254 7.85 -8.35 18.56
C GLU A 254 8.57 -7.76 17.31
N PRO A 255 8.08 -6.65 16.75
CA PRO A 255 8.72 -6.02 15.59
C PRO A 255 10.05 -5.36 16.01
N ALA A 256 11.06 -5.55 15.18
CA ALA A 256 12.35 -4.89 15.31
C ALA A 256 12.98 -4.74 13.92
N VAL A 257 13.82 -3.73 13.76
CA VAL A 257 14.57 -3.50 12.53
C VAL A 257 15.41 -4.74 12.16
N GLY A 258 15.37 -5.12 10.90
CA GLY A 258 16.01 -6.31 10.36
C GLY A 258 15.21 -7.61 10.53
N ARG A 259 14.15 -7.65 11.36
CA ARG A 259 13.17 -8.73 11.35
C ARG A 259 12.25 -8.60 10.16
N ARG A 260 11.44 -9.63 9.88
CA ARG A 260 10.53 -9.65 8.74
C ARG A 260 9.09 -9.69 9.23
N PHE A 261 8.25 -8.84 8.64
CA PHE A 261 6.80 -8.89 8.80
C PHE A 261 6.20 -9.80 7.74
N LYS A 262 5.30 -10.69 8.14
CA LYS A 262 4.44 -11.50 7.29
C LYS A 262 2.99 -11.26 7.65
N GLY A 263 2.15 -10.93 6.67
CA GLY A 263 0.73 -10.71 6.92
C GLY A 263 -0.06 -10.40 5.66
N ASN A 264 -1.38 -10.28 5.85
CA ASN A 264 -2.28 -9.79 4.81
C ASN A 264 -2.51 -8.30 5.05
N ILE A 265 -2.46 -7.52 4.00
CA ILE A 265 -2.54 -6.07 4.04
C ILE A 265 -3.59 -5.55 3.07
N TRP A 266 -4.20 -4.45 3.43
CA TRP A 266 -4.95 -3.58 2.54
C TRP A 266 -4.08 -2.40 2.16
N MET A 267 -3.77 -2.28 0.86
CA MET A 267 -2.87 -1.28 0.34
C MET A 267 -3.59 0.04 0.10
N GLN A 268 -2.99 1.13 0.57
CA GLN A 268 -3.46 2.50 0.41
C GLN A 268 -2.36 3.34 -0.25
N GLY A 269 -2.74 4.38 -0.97
CA GLY A 269 -1.80 5.25 -1.65
C GLY A 269 -2.19 6.72 -1.56
N PHE A 270 -1.18 7.56 -1.50
CA PHE A 270 -1.28 9.00 -1.53
C PHE A 270 -0.48 9.54 -2.72
N ILE A 271 -1.15 10.18 -3.67
CA ILE A 271 -0.51 10.76 -4.86
C ILE A 271 0.06 12.13 -4.48
N ASN A 272 1.35 12.31 -4.69
CA ASN A 272 2.01 13.60 -4.52
C ASN A 272 2.04 14.30 -5.88
N PHE A 273 1.23 15.34 -6.02
CA PHE A 273 1.17 16.16 -7.24
C PHE A 273 2.37 17.12 -7.29
N PRO A 274 2.87 17.46 -8.49
CA PRO A 274 3.90 18.49 -8.64
C PRO A 274 3.35 19.83 -8.16
N LYS A 275 4.23 20.64 -7.55
CA LYS A 275 3.91 21.98 -7.07
C LYS A 275 3.88 22.98 -8.22
#